data_f3a9fbbcea5c5d32bed6a29868139219
#
_entry.id   f3a9fbbcea5c5d32bed6a29868139219
#
_cell.length_a   1.000
_cell.length_b   1.000
_cell.length_c   1.000
_cell.angle_alpha   90.00
_cell.angle_beta   90.00
_cell.angle_gamma   90.00
#
_symmetry.space_group_name_H-M   'P 1'
#
loop_
_entity.id
_entity.type
_entity.pdbx_description
1 polymer ?
#
loop_
_entity_poly.entity_id
_entity_poly.type
_entity_poly.pdbx_seq_one_letter_code
_entity_poly.pdbx_strand_id
1 'polypeptide(L)'
;LPRSRGLGDVYKRQYPMLANSHSFKDKSDKLSEVNTGLFTYPVLMAADILLYDANIVPVGKDQKQHLEITRDIASSFNHKFPNSLTIPQEKIDKKVMTIPGIDGQKMSKSYNNFIDIFLPEKKLKKQIMSIITDSVSVDDPKDPENCTVFKLFEIIADKSDVLELEKKYRNGGYGYGHAKKDLFEVILEKYKSQRELYNRYINNESVIEQKLIKGAEKANEIACLLYTSPSPRDLGK
;
A
#
# COMPACT_ATOMS: atom_id res chain seq x y z
N LEU A 1 -48.00 5.08 -5.71
CA LEU A 1 -46.77 5.42 -4.98
C LEU A 1 -45.70 4.31 -5.04
N PRO A 2 -44.98 4.15 -6.17
CA PRO A 2 -43.89 3.15 -6.22
C PRO A 2 -42.52 3.72 -5.84
N ARG A 3 -42.43 4.96 -5.33
CA ARG A 3 -41.14 5.69 -5.15
C ARG A 3 -40.33 5.30 -3.94
N SER A 4 -40.85 4.61 -2.94
CA SER A 4 -40.16 4.25 -1.73
C SER A 4 -39.47 2.88 -1.77
N ARG A 5 -39.88 1.98 -2.68
CA ARG A 5 -39.31 0.63 -2.75
C ARG A 5 -37.84 0.59 -3.25
N GLY A 6 -37.50 1.47 -4.21
CA GLY A 6 -36.14 1.48 -4.78
C GLY A 6 -35.05 1.93 -3.80
N LEU A 7 -35.31 2.96 -3.01
CA LEU A 7 -34.37 3.43 -2.00
C LEU A 7 -34.29 2.47 -0.80
N GLY A 8 -35.43 1.92 -0.37
CA GLY A 8 -35.45 0.96 0.74
C GLY A 8 -34.69 -0.34 0.44
N ASP A 9 -34.68 -0.81 -0.79
CA ASP A 9 -33.93 -2.01 -1.19
C ASP A 9 -32.42 -1.74 -1.27
N VAL A 10 -32.00 -0.55 -1.66
CA VAL A 10 -30.60 -0.14 -1.66
C VAL A 10 -30.08 -0.06 -0.22
N TYR A 11 -30.81 0.58 0.69
CA TYR A 11 -30.42 0.65 2.10
C TYR A 11 -30.42 -0.72 2.80
N LYS A 12 -31.39 -1.58 2.51
CA LYS A 12 -31.45 -2.91 3.13
C LYS A 12 -30.33 -3.85 2.71
N ARG A 13 -29.80 -3.72 1.49
CA ARG A 13 -28.70 -4.56 1.00
C ARG A 13 -27.32 -4.05 1.44
N GLN A 14 -27.15 -2.75 1.51
CA GLN A 14 -25.83 -2.16 1.85
C GLN A 14 -25.47 -2.32 3.34
N TYR A 15 -26.44 -2.15 4.25
CA TYR A 15 -26.16 -2.28 5.67
C TYR A 15 -25.64 -3.67 6.07
N PRO A 16 -26.30 -4.80 5.71
CA PRO A 16 -25.76 -6.13 6.03
C PRO A 16 -24.41 -6.41 5.39
N MET A 17 -24.16 -5.90 4.19
CA MET A 17 -22.88 -6.06 3.48
C MET A 17 -21.74 -5.36 4.25
N LEU A 18 -21.95 -4.13 4.68
CA LEU A 18 -20.97 -3.37 5.45
C LEU A 18 -20.80 -3.90 6.87
N ALA A 19 -21.88 -4.28 7.54
CA ALA A 19 -21.83 -4.88 8.87
C ALA A 19 -21.10 -6.23 8.89
N ASN A 20 -21.10 -6.95 7.77
CA ASN A 20 -20.38 -8.22 7.61
C ASN A 20 -18.95 -8.06 7.06
N SER A 21 -18.50 -6.83 6.80
CA SER A 21 -17.13 -6.56 6.40
C SER A 21 -16.15 -6.98 7.50
N HIS A 22 -15.13 -7.78 7.14
CA HIS A 22 -14.12 -8.27 8.09
C HIS A 22 -13.42 -7.11 8.79
N SER A 23 -13.08 -6.08 8.05
CA SER A 23 -12.41 -4.89 8.58
C SER A 23 -13.25 -4.11 9.61
N PHE A 24 -14.57 -4.12 9.46
CA PHE A 24 -15.48 -3.53 10.45
C PHE A 24 -15.55 -4.39 11.70
N LYS A 25 -15.77 -5.71 11.56
CA LYS A 25 -15.83 -6.65 12.69
C LYS A 25 -14.53 -6.64 13.50
N ASP A 26 -13.40 -6.83 12.83
CA ASP A 26 -12.09 -6.92 13.50
C ASP A 26 -11.70 -5.66 14.29
N LYS A 27 -12.18 -4.49 13.83
CA LYS A 27 -11.86 -3.21 14.47
C LYS A 27 -12.92 -2.78 15.47
N SER A 28 -14.20 -3.07 15.22
CA SER A 28 -15.28 -2.75 16.16
C SER A 28 -15.08 -3.44 17.51
N ASP A 29 -14.54 -4.68 17.50
CA ASP A 29 -14.28 -5.45 18.72
C ASP A 29 -13.07 -4.94 19.53
N LYS A 30 -12.18 -4.15 18.89
CA LYS A 30 -10.92 -3.68 19.49
C LYS A 30 -10.91 -2.20 19.87
N LEU A 31 -11.84 -1.42 19.34
CA LEU A 31 -11.90 0.02 19.55
C LEU A 31 -12.92 0.36 20.65
N SER A 32 -12.55 1.28 21.52
CA SER A 32 -13.47 1.83 22.54
C SER A 32 -14.60 2.66 21.91
N GLU A 33 -14.36 3.26 20.76
CA GLU A 33 -15.34 4.03 19.99
C GLU A 33 -15.33 3.63 18.53
N VAL A 34 -16.49 3.27 17.99
CA VAL A 34 -16.69 2.92 16.59
C VAL A 34 -17.37 4.09 15.89
N ASN A 35 -16.64 4.78 15.02
CA ASN A 35 -17.18 5.89 14.26
C ASN A 35 -17.81 5.44 12.92
N THR A 36 -18.68 6.28 12.36
CA THR A 36 -19.36 6.03 11.08
C THR A 36 -18.35 5.83 9.93
N GLY A 37 -17.20 6.51 9.96
CA GLY A 37 -16.16 6.36 8.94
C GLY A 37 -15.62 4.94 8.85
N LEU A 38 -15.46 4.24 9.99
CA LEU A 38 -15.07 2.83 10.00
C LEU A 38 -16.08 1.92 9.31
N PHE A 39 -17.36 2.24 9.42
CA PHE A 39 -18.44 1.50 8.79
C PHE A 39 -18.55 1.78 7.29
N THR A 40 -18.38 3.04 6.88
CA THR A 40 -18.65 3.49 5.51
C THR A 40 -17.45 3.53 4.58
N TYR A 41 -16.20 3.45 5.10
CA TYR A 41 -15.02 3.57 4.24
C TYR A 41 -14.93 2.55 3.09
N PRO A 42 -15.49 1.32 3.16
CA PRO A 42 -15.48 0.43 2.00
C PRO A 42 -16.30 0.99 0.82
N VAL A 43 -17.35 1.76 1.11
CA VAL A 43 -18.15 2.44 0.08
C VAL A 43 -17.37 3.61 -0.52
N LEU A 44 -16.64 4.36 0.30
CA LEU A 44 -15.77 5.43 -0.20
C LEU A 44 -14.69 4.87 -1.11
N MET A 45 -14.04 3.77 -0.71
CA MET A 45 -13.06 3.08 -1.57
C MET A 45 -13.70 2.61 -2.89
N ALA A 46 -14.92 2.09 -2.85
CA ALA A 46 -15.64 1.69 -4.06
C ALA A 46 -15.91 2.91 -4.96
N ALA A 47 -16.31 4.06 -4.40
CA ALA A 47 -16.50 5.29 -5.13
C ALA A 47 -15.22 5.77 -5.81
N ASP A 48 -14.08 5.75 -5.11
CA ASP A 48 -12.77 6.13 -5.66
C ASP A 48 -12.36 5.26 -6.86
N ILE A 49 -12.68 3.96 -6.82
CA ILE A 49 -12.36 3.01 -7.90
C ILE A 49 -13.30 3.22 -9.10
N LEU A 50 -14.62 3.31 -8.84
CA LEU A 50 -15.64 3.36 -9.89
C LEU A 50 -15.67 4.73 -10.59
N LEU A 51 -15.36 5.82 -9.88
CA LEU A 51 -15.33 7.18 -10.42
C LEU A 51 -14.35 7.33 -11.59
N TYR A 52 -13.28 6.56 -11.59
CA TYR A 52 -12.22 6.61 -12.60
C TYR A 52 -12.22 5.41 -13.55
N ASP A 53 -13.29 4.63 -13.61
CA ASP A 53 -13.43 3.46 -14.49
C ASP A 53 -12.23 2.49 -14.42
N ALA A 54 -11.72 2.26 -13.22
CA ALA A 54 -10.55 1.42 -13.02
C ALA A 54 -10.82 -0.04 -13.43
N ASN A 55 -10.11 -0.54 -14.44
CA ASN A 55 -10.21 -1.92 -14.90
C ASN A 55 -9.47 -2.89 -13.98
N ILE A 56 -8.29 -2.49 -13.47
CA ILE A 56 -7.40 -3.31 -12.64
C ILE A 56 -7.01 -2.52 -11.41
N VAL A 57 -7.19 -3.10 -10.24
CA VAL A 57 -6.81 -2.50 -8.96
C VAL A 57 -5.79 -3.38 -8.25
N PRO A 58 -4.51 -2.94 -8.16
CA PRO A 58 -3.50 -3.64 -7.38
C PRO A 58 -3.79 -3.51 -5.90
N VAL A 59 -3.95 -4.64 -5.21
CA VAL A 59 -4.29 -4.66 -3.77
C VAL A 59 -3.59 -5.80 -3.04
N GLY A 60 -3.42 -5.63 -1.73
CA GLY A 60 -3.05 -6.71 -0.84
C GLY A 60 -4.22 -7.68 -0.61
N LYS A 61 -3.93 -8.88 -0.10
CA LYS A 61 -4.94 -9.89 0.21
C LYS A 61 -6.01 -9.41 1.19
N ASP A 62 -5.62 -8.55 2.12
CA ASP A 62 -6.48 -7.94 3.13
C ASP A 62 -7.53 -6.99 2.54
N GLN A 63 -7.30 -6.47 1.31
CA GLN A 63 -8.21 -5.57 0.61
C GLN A 63 -9.15 -6.29 -0.37
N LYS A 64 -9.03 -7.61 -0.51
CA LYS A 64 -9.83 -8.39 -1.47
C LYS A 64 -11.34 -8.18 -1.27
N GLN A 65 -11.80 -8.26 -0.01
CA GLN A 65 -13.22 -8.09 0.30
C GLN A 65 -13.76 -6.70 -0.10
N HIS A 66 -12.95 -5.64 -0.01
CA HIS A 66 -13.37 -4.32 -0.45
C HIS A 66 -13.58 -4.24 -1.96
N LEU A 67 -12.78 -4.99 -2.73
CA LEU A 67 -13.00 -5.10 -4.18
C LEU A 67 -14.23 -5.96 -4.52
N GLU A 68 -14.53 -6.97 -3.73
CA GLU A 68 -15.78 -7.73 -3.88
C GLU A 68 -16.99 -6.82 -3.64
N ILE A 69 -16.96 -5.99 -2.59
CA ILE A 69 -17.99 -4.97 -2.33
C ILE A 69 -18.11 -3.99 -3.51
N THR A 70 -16.99 -3.53 -4.06
CA THR A 70 -16.97 -2.62 -5.22
C THR A 70 -17.64 -3.26 -6.45
N ARG A 71 -17.34 -4.53 -6.73
CA ARG A 71 -17.94 -5.29 -7.83
C ARG A 71 -19.45 -5.48 -7.64
N ASP A 72 -19.89 -5.77 -6.42
CA ASP A 72 -21.28 -5.94 -6.09
C ASP A 72 -22.07 -4.64 -6.30
N ILE A 73 -21.47 -3.50 -5.91
CA ILE A 73 -22.04 -2.16 -6.17
C ILE A 73 -22.14 -1.91 -7.68
N ALA A 74 -21.05 -2.11 -8.43
CA ALA A 74 -21.01 -1.89 -9.87
C ALA A 74 -22.00 -2.81 -10.61
N SER A 75 -22.04 -4.09 -10.25
CA SER A 75 -22.96 -5.08 -10.84
C SER A 75 -24.42 -4.75 -10.55
N SER A 76 -24.74 -4.35 -9.32
CA SER A 76 -26.09 -3.94 -8.95
C SER A 76 -26.52 -2.68 -9.68
N PHE A 77 -25.62 -1.74 -9.92
CA PHE A 77 -25.87 -0.53 -10.70
C PHE A 77 -26.08 -0.87 -12.17
N ASN A 78 -25.20 -1.66 -12.77
CA ASN A 78 -25.28 -2.07 -14.17
C ASN A 78 -26.51 -2.94 -14.47
N HIS A 79 -27.04 -3.66 -13.48
CA HIS A 79 -28.31 -4.36 -13.66
C HIS A 79 -29.50 -3.40 -13.94
N LYS A 80 -29.46 -2.20 -13.35
CA LYS A 80 -30.48 -1.17 -13.58
C LYS A 80 -30.15 -0.26 -14.78
N PHE A 81 -28.88 -0.01 -14.98
CA PHE A 81 -28.32 0.88 -16.00
C PHE A 81 -27.19 0.17 -16.73
N PRO A 82 -27.51 -0.60 -17.77
CA PRO A 82 -26.52 -1.46 -18.43
C PRO A 82 -25.28 -0.71 -18.93
N ASN A 83 -24.10 -1.29 -18.71
CA ASN A 83 -22.81 -0.77 -19.17
C ASN A 83 -22.43 0.64 -18.64
N SER A 84 -22.93 1.03 -17.47
CA SER A 84 -22.66 2.35 -16.90
C SER A 84 -21.36 2.40 -16.09
N LEU A 85 -20.98 1.32 -15.41
CA LEU A 85 -19.80 1.26 -14.57
C LEU A 85 -18.89 0.10 -14.97
N THR A 86 -17.60 0.34 -14.96
CA THR A 86 -16.59 -0.70 -15.17
C THR A 86 -16.50 -1.60 -13.93
N ILE A 87 -16.57 -2.93 -14.11
CA ILE A 87 -16.41 -3.89 -13.04
C ILE A 87 -14.90 -4.17 -12.85
N PRO A 88 -14.28 -3.74 -11.73
CA PRO A 88 -12.84 -3.83 -11.55
C PRO A 88 -12.39 -5.27 -11.28
N GLN A 89 -11.16 -5.59 -11.71
CA GLN A 89 -10.47 -6.83 -11.39
C GLN A 89 -9.38 -6.58 -10.34
N GLU A 90 -9.26 -7.50 -9.39
CA GLU A 90 -8.13 -7.45 -8.46
C GLU A 90 -6.84 -7.93 -9.13
N LYS A 91 -5.73 -7.25 -8.82
CA LYS A 91 -4.39 -7.74 -9.07
C LYS A 91 -3.68 -7.93 -7.73
N ILE A 92 -3.72 -9.17 -7.23
CA ILE A 92 -3.02 -9.53 -6.00
C ILE A 92 -1.65 -10.07 -6.37
N ASP A 93 -0.60 -9.39 -5.94
CA ASP A 93 0.75 -9.91 -6.09
C ASP A 93 0.95 -11.08 -5.10
N LYS A 94 1.20 -12.27 -5.66
CA LYS A 94 1.46 -13.48 -4.87
C LYS A 94 2.78 -13.44 -4.12
N LYS A 95 3.67 -12.53 -4.50
CA LYS A 95 5.01 -12.32 -3.91
C LYS A 95 5.07 -11.15 -2.93
N VAL A 96 4.00 -10.85 -2.20
CA VAL A 96 4.11 -9.88 -1.10
C VAL A 96 4.97 -10.50 -0.01
N MET A 97 6.29 -10.32 -0.15
CA MET A 97 7.23 -10.63 0.92
C MET A 97 6.96 -9.70 2.10
N THR A 98 6.89 -10.26 3.27
CA THR A 98 6.90 -9.46 4.49
C THR A 98 8.29 -8.87 4.66
N ILE A 99 8.44 -7.55 4.47
CA ILE A 99 9.72 -6.87 4.67
C ILE A 99 9.98 -6.78 6.18
N PRO A 100 11.13 -7.25 6.67
CA PRO A 100 11.48 -7.13 8.09
C PRO A 100 11.87 -5.68 8.42
N GLY A 101 11.47 -5.22 9.60
CA GLY A 101 11.92 -3.95 10.19
C GLY A 101 13.28 -4.09 10.88
N ILE A 102 13.73 -3.00 11.50
CA ILE A 102 15.03 -2.98 12.23
C ILE A 102 15.08 -3.95 13.43
N ASP A 103 13.92 -4.35 13.93
CA ASP A 103 13.71 -5.30 15.04
C ASP A 103 13.50 -6.76 14.56
N GLY A 104 13.54 -7.01 13.25
CA GLY A 104 13.28 -8.33 12.65
C GLY A 104 11.80 -8.69 12.52
N GLN A 105 10.88 -7.90 13.09
CA GLN A 105 9.44 -8.08 12.93
C GLN A 105 8.97 -7.48 11.60
N LYS A 106 7.70 -7.69 11.25
CA LYS A 106 7.10 -7.07 10.07
C LYS A 106 7.26 -5.54 10.14
N MET A 107 7.88 -4.95 9.11
CA MET A 107 8.07 -3.51 9.00
C MET A 107 6.71 -2.77 9.03
N SER A 108 6.60 -1.78 9.91
CA SER A 108 5.39 -0.96 10.05
C SER A 108 5.74 0.42 10.61
N LYS A 109 5.07 1.45 10.09
CA LYS A 109 5.14 2.81 10.67
C LYS A 109 4.61 2.84 12.11
N SER A 110 3.57 2.06 12.39
CA SER A 110 2.95 1.99 13.73
C SER A 110 3.89 1.41 14.80
N TYR A 111 4.82 0.55 14.40
CA TYR A 111 5.82 -0.04 15.32
C TYR A 111 7.13 0.74 15.34
N ASN A 112 7.24 1.81 14.55
CA ASN A 112 8.45 2.63 14.43
C ASN A 112 9.72 1.81 14.12
N ASN A 113 9.56 0.68 13.42
CA ASN A 113 10.63 -0.25 13.05
C ASN A 113 10.97 -0.19 11.54
N PHE A 114 10.45 0.79 10.82
CA PHE A 114 10.67 0.96 9.39
C PHE A 114 12.02 1.63 9.09
N ILE A 115 12.55 1.36 7.91
CA ILE A 115 13.74 2.03 7.38
C ILE A 115 13.28 3.09 6.38
N ASP A 116 13.61 4.36 6.67
CA ASP A 116 13.30 5.47 5.77
C ASP A 116 14.51 5.76 4.87
N ILE A 117 14.41 5.30 3.63
CA ILE A 117 15.47 5.44 2.62
C ILE A 117 15.71 6.91 2.18
N PHE A 118 14.83 7.84 2.53
CA PHE A 118 14.95 9.26 2.20
C PHE A 118 15.58 10.11 3.31
N LEU A 119 15.88 9.52 4.47
CA LEU A 119 16.60 10.22 5.52
C LEU A 119 17.96 10.74 5.04
N PRO A 120 18.47 11.84 5.62
CA PRO A 120 19.86 12.25 5.45
C PRO A 120 20.82 11.09 5.76
N GLU A 121 21.89 10.96 4.99
CA GLU A 121 22.80 9.80 5.05
C GLU A 121 23.25 9.41 6.46
N LYS A 122 23.62 10.41 7.28
CA LYS A 122 24.03 10.19 8.68
C LYS A 122 22.93 9.52 9.50
N LYS A 123 21.67 9.93 9.31
CA LYS A 123 20.51 9.38 10.02
C LYS A 123 20.17 7.99 9.50
N LEU A 124 20.15 7.81 8.18
CA LEU A 124 19.94 6.50 7.55
C LEU A 124 20.98 5.49 7.99
N LYS A 125 22.28 5.88 7.99
CA LYS A 125 23.36 5.03 8.48
C LYS A 125 23.14 4.61 9.94
N LYS A 126 22.77 5.56 10.82
CA LYS A 126 22.45 5.25 12.22
C LYS A 126 21.30 4.26 12.33
N GLN A 127 20.26 4.43 11.53
CA GLN A 127 19.10 3.54 11.51
C GLN A 127 19.48 2.13 11.03
N ILE A 128 20.26 1.99 9.97
CA ILE A 128 20.73 0.69 9.47
C ILE A 128 21.66 0.01 10.48
N MET A 129 22.54 0.77 11.10
CA MET A 129 23.43 0.23 12.13
C MET A 129 22.69 -0.25 13.39
N SER A 130 21.47 0.23 13.64
CA SER A 130 20.62 -0.22 14.76
C SER A 130 19.83 -1.49 14.49
N ILE A 131 19.87 -2.06 13.26
CA ILE A 131 19.21 -3.34 12.97
C ILE A 131 19.68 -4.41 13.95
N ILE A 132 18.73 -5.10 14.58
CA ILE A 132 19.02 -6.16 15.55
C ILE A 132 19.61 -7.37 14.81
N THR A 133 20.72 -7.89 15.33
CA THR A 133 21.38 -9.12 14.88
C THR A 133 21.60 -10.03 16.09
N ASP A 134 21.85 -11.30 15.83
CA ASP A 134 22.29 -12.22 16.87
C ASP A 134 23.69 -11.88 17.40
N SER A 135 24.19 -12.70 18.32
CA SER A 135 25.51 -12.53 18.98
C SER A 135 26.59 -13.43 18.41
N VAL A 136 26.41 -13.96 17.18
CA VAL A 136 27.41 -14.83 16.54
C VAL A 136 28.73 -14.06 16.32
N SER A 137 29.86 -14.67 16.68
CA SER A 137 31.20 -14.07 16.53
C SER A 137 31.49 -13.72 15.06
N VAL A 138 32.43 -12.78 14.86
CA VAL A 138 32.86 -12.39 13.51
C VAL A 138 33.45 -13.58 12.75
N ASP A 139 34.22 -14.42 13.43
CA ASP A 139 34.94 -15.54 12.81
C ASP A 139 34.03 -16.72 12.49
N ASP A 140 32.88 -16.81 13.14
CA ASP A 140 31.98 -17.94 12.97
C ASP A 140 31.05 -17.77 11.74
N PRO A 141 30.67 -18.86 11.06
CA PRO A 141 29.66 -18.87 10.01
C PRO A 141 28.33 -18.33 10.50
N LYS A 142 27.69 -17.56 9.66
CA LYS A 142 26.37 -16.95 9.94
C LYS A 142 25.27 -17.54 9.07
N ASP A 143 24.05 -17.59 9.59
CA ASP A 143 22.88 -18.06 8.86
C ASP A 143 22.22 -16.90 8.09
N PRO A 144 22.30 -16.90 6.74
CA PRO A 144 21.65 -15.86 5.93
C PRO A 144 20.13 -15.88 6.09
N GLU A 145 19.51 -17.06 6.23
CA GLU A 145 18.05 -17.22 6.21
C GLU A 145 17.37 -16.60 7.45
N ASN A 146 18.06 -16.56 8.58
CA ASN A 146 17.55 -15.97 9.82
C ASN A 146 18.07 -14.55 10.09
N CYS A 147 18.95 -14.02 9.25
CA CYS A 147 19.53 -12.69 9.43
C CYS A 147 18.69 -11.59 8.79
N THR A 148 18.20 -10.65 9.60
CA THR A 148 17.42 -9.48 9.15
C THR A 148 18.18 -8.63 8.14
N VAL A 149 19.49 -8.41 8.34
CA VAL A 149 20.35 -7.63 7.43
C VAL A 149 20.42 -8.30 6.06
N PHE A 150 20.60 -9.63 6.04
CA PHE A 150 20.68 -10.38 4.80
C PHE A 150 19.34 -10.36 4.03
N LYS A 151 18.21 -10.56 4.71
CA LYS A 151 16.87 -10.46 4.11
C LYS A 151 16.61 -9.10 3.47
N LEU A 152 17.01 -8.02 4.13
CA LEU A 152 16.91 -6.66 3.58
C LEU A 152 17.82 -6.45 2.39
N PHE A 153 19.03 -6.98 2.46
CA PHE A 153 20.01 -6.92 1.37
C PHE A 153 19.50 -7.69 0.13
N GLU A 154 18.95 -8.89 0.32
CA GLU A 154 18.36 -9.71 -0.75
C GLU A 154 17.22 -9.01 -1.49
N ILE A 155 16.41 -8.20 -0.79
CA ILE A 155 15.31 -7.45 -1.40
C ILE A 155 15.83 -6.32 -2.31
N ILE A 156 16.99 -5.76 -1.98
CA ILE A 156 17.49 -4.52 -2.60
C ILE A 156 18.61 -4.79 -3.59
N ALA A 157 19.58 -5.61 -3.24
CA ALA A 157 20.79 -5.85 -4.01
C ALA A 157 20.56 -6.69 -5.28
N ASP A 158 21.51 -6.65 -6.18
CA ASP A 158 21.53 -7.52 -7.34
C ASP A 158 21.90 -8.96 -6.95
N LYS A 159 21.47 -9.94 -7.75
CA LYS A 159 21.68 -11.37 -7.44
C LYS A 159 23.16 -11.75 -7.23
N SER A 160 24.07 -11.11 -7.96
CA SER A 160 25.52 -11.32 -7.80
C SER A 160 26.00 -10.98 -6.41
N ASP A 161 25.58 -9.81 -5.91
CA ASP A 161 25.99 -9.28 -4.62
C ASP A 161 25.38 -10.06 -3.47
N VAL A 162 24.13 -10.52 -3.65
CA VAL A 162 23.46 -11.42 -2.69
C VAL A 162 24.23 -12.73 -2.55
N LEU A 163 24.63 -13.35 -3.66
CA LEU A 163 25.43 -14.60 -3.64
C LEU A 163 26.81 -14.39 -3.02
N GLU A 164 27.42 -13.23 -3.23
CA GLU A 164 28.71 -12.89 -2.61
C GLU A 164 28.57 -12.73 -1.09
N LEU A 165 27.55 -11.99 -0.64
CA LEU A 165 27.28 -11.81 0.78
C LEU A 165 26.93 -13.14 1.47
N GLU A 166 26.15 -14.00 0.80
CA GLU A 166 25.83 -15.34 1.29
C GLU A 166 27.09 -16.18 1.52
N LYS A 167 28.02 -16.20 0.55
CA LYS A 167 29.30 -16.89 0.68
C LYS A 167 30.11 -16.36 1.85
N LYS A 168 30.21 -15.03 2.02
CA LYS A 168 30.89 -14.40 3.16
C LYS A 168 30.29 -14.81 4.49
N TYR A 169 28.95 -14.91 4.58
CA TYR A 169 28.26 -15.34 5.80
C TYR A 169 28.56 -16.81 6.14
N ARG A 170 28.44 -17.69 5.15
CA ARG A 170 28.68 -19.15 5.35
C ARG A 170 30.12 -19.50 5.63
N ASN A 171 31.08 -18.72 5.12
CA ASN A 171 32.52 -18.96 5.34
C ASN A 171 33.03 -18.44 6.69
N GLY A 172 32.27 -17.57 7.37
CA GLY A 172 32.76 -16.85 8.54
C GLY A 172 33.75 -15.72 8.19
N GLY A 173 34.27 -15.05 9.21
CA GLY A 173 35.21 -13.93 9.03
C GLY A 173 34.54 -12.61 8.58
N TYR A 174 33.20 -12.55 8.47
CA TYR A 174 32.47 -11.36 8.02
C TYR A 174 31.47 -10.89 9.06
N GLY A 175 31.75 -9.77 9.72
CA GLY A 175 30.93 -9.24 10.81
C GLY A 175 29.67 -8.53 10.34
N TYR A 176 28.62 -8.56 11.14
CA TYR A 176 27.36 -7.85 10.86
C TYR A 176 27.53 -6.35 10.61
N GLY A 177 28.54 -5.72 11.25
CA GLY A 177 28.86 -4.32 11.00
C GLY A 177 29.28 -4.03 9.56
N HIS A 178 29.99 -4.96 8.90
CA HIS A 178 30.33 -4.85 7.49
C HIS A 178 29.09 -5.03 6.61
N ALA A 179 28.31 -6.07 6.86
CA ALA A 179 27.08 -6.31 6.11
C ALA A 179 26.06 -5.15 6.22
N LYS A 180 25.97 -4.50 7.38
CA LYS A 180 25.15 -3.28 7.55
C LYS A 180 25.70 -2.10 6.75
N LYS A 181 27.04 -2.00 6.59
CA LYS A 181 27.63 -0.98 5.71
C LYS A 181 27.34 -1.28 4.24
N ASP A 182 27.49 -2.53 3.81
CA ASP A 182 27.15 -2.92 2.44
C ASP A 182 25.66 -2.64 2.14
N LEU A 183 24.76 -2.97 3.06
CA LEU A 183 23.35 -2.65 2.93
C LEU A 183 23.12 -1.14 2.78
N PHE A 184 23.81 -0.32 3.57
CA PHE A 184 23.73 1.13 3.48
C PHE A 184 24.21 1.64 2.12
N GLU A 185 25.33 1.15 1.61
CA GLU A 185 25.91 1.55 0.32
C GLU A 185 25.00 1.16 -0.85
N VAL A 186 24.49 -0.06 -0.85
CA VAL A 186 23.53 -0.53 -1.86
C VAL A 186 22.24 0.32 -1.85
N ILE A 187 21.72 0.69 -0.68
CA ILE A 187 20.56 1.58 -0.59
C ILE A 187 20.87 2.95 -1.20
N LEU A 188 22.02 3.53 -0.90
CA LEU A 188 22.40 4.83 -1.43
C LEU A 188 22.57 4.80 -2.95
N GLU A 189 23.21 3.77 -3.48
CA GLU A 189 23.43 3.63 -4.92
C GLU A 189 22.13 3.38 -5.67
N LYS A 190 21.36 2.38 -5.25
CA LYS A 190 20.11 1.99 -5.90
C LYS A 190 19.05 3.10 -5.92
N TYR A 191 18.96 3.84 -4.84
CA TYR A 191 17.96 4.91 -4.70
C TYR A 191 18.53 6.32 -4.88
N LYS A 192 19.72 6.47 -5.45
CA LYS A 192 20.39 7.76 -5.66
C LYS A 192 19.47 8.75 -6.39
N SER A 193 18.99 8.39 -7.56
CA SER A 193 18.14 9.26 -8.38
C SER A 193 16.82 9.62 -7.69
N GLN A 194 16.21 8.67 -6.98
CA GLN A 194 14.97 8.89 -6.23
C GLN A 194 15.22 9.83 -5.04
N ARG A 195 16.33 9.68 -4.35
CA ARG A 195 16.75 10.56 -3.24
C ARG A 195 17.03 12.00 -3.72
N GLU A 196 17.72 12.15 -4.86
CA GLU A 196 17.94 13.45 -5.49
C GLU A 196 16.62 14.11 -5.88
N LEU A 197 15.70 13.33 -6.48
CA LEU A 197 14.37 13.82 -6.87
C LEU A 197 13.53 14.20 -5.65
N TYR A 198 13.57 13.39 -4.58
CA TYR A 198 12.91 13.70 -3.31
C TYR A 198 13.41 15.04 -2.74
N ASN A 199 14.74 15.22 -2.63
CA ASN A 199 15.33 16.45 -2.14
C ASN A 199 14.97 17.65 -3.00
N ARG A 200 14.92 17.49 -4.33
CA ARG A 200 14.46 18.54 -5.24
C ARG A 200 13.02 18.95 -4.97
N TYR A 201 12.13 18.00 -4.70
CA TYR A 201 10.73 18.31 -4.41
C TYR A 201 10.55 18.93 -3.02
N ILE A 202 11.21 18.43 -1.99
CA ILE A 202 11.13 19.00 -0.64
C ILE A 202 11.65 20.45 -0.61
N ASN A 203 12.67 20.76 -1.41
CA ASN A 203 13.22 22.10 -1.48
C ASN A 203 12.48 23.04 -2.46
N ASN A 204 11.47 22.55 -3.16
CA ASN A 204 10.73 23.33 -4.15
C ASN A 204 9.23 22.96 -4.16
N GLU A 205 8.50 23.45 -3.17
CA GLU A 205 7.08 23.20 -2.99
C GLU A 205 6.23 23.65 -4.17
N SER A 206 6.61 24.74 -4.85
CA SER A 206 5.86 25.26 -6.00
C SER A 206 5.78 24.28 -7.16
N VAL A 207 6.81 23.45 -7.37
CA VAL A 207 6.80 22.40 -8.39
C VAL A 207 5.82 21.28 -8.04
N ILE A 208 5.70 20.95 -6.75
CA ILE A 208 4.72 19.96 -6.26
C ILE A 208 3.31 20.52 -6.46
N GLU A 209 3.07 21.76 -6.04
CA GLU A 209 1.78 22.42 -6.17
C GLU A 209 1.29 22.47 -7.61
N GLN A 210 2.15 22.87 -8.55
CA GLN A 210 1.81 22.88 -9.98
C GLN A 210 1.45 21.47 -10.51
N LYS A 211 2.15 20.43 -10.05
CA LYS A 211 1.83 19.05 -10.43
C LYS A 211 0.50 18.60 -9.84
N LEU A 212 0.21 18.97 -8.59
CA LEU A 212 -1.05 18.67 -7.93
C LEU A 212 -2.23 19.37 -8.61
N ILE A 213 -2.08 20.66 -8.97
CA ILE A 213 -3.10 21.42 -9.71
C ILE A 213 -3.41 20.73 -11.05
N LYS A 214 -2.37 20.44 -11.85
CA LYS A 214 -2.56 19.74 -13.13
C LYS A 214 -3.17 18.34 -12.95
N GLY A 215 -2.81 17.65 -11.89
CA GLY A 215 -3.41 16.35 -11.55
C GLY A 215 -4.88 16.49 -11.18
N ALA A 216 -5.23 17.52 -10.39
CA ALA A 216 -6.59 17.79 -9.98
C ALA A 216 -7.48 18.21 -11.18
N GLU A 217 -6.97 19.04 -12.10
CA GLU A 217 -7.67 19.40 -13.34
C GLU A 217 -8.01 18.14 -14.15
N LYS A 218 -7.03 17.27 -14.39
CA LYS A 218 -7.23 16.02 -15.13
C LYS A 218 -8.19 15.06 -14.42
N ALA A 219 -8.10 14.96 -13.09
CA ALA A 219 -9.02 14.13 -12.31
C ALA A 219 -10.44 14.67 -12.36
N ASN A 220 -10.61 16.01 -12.29
CA ASN A 220 -11.91 16.66 -12.41
C ASN A 220 -12.56 16.46 -13.78
N GLU A 221 -11.79 16.51 -14.87
CA GLU A 221 -12.34 16.23 -16.21
C GLU A 221 -13.02 14.85 -16.27
N ILE A 222 -12.36 13.82 -15.71
CA ILE A 222 -12.91 12.44 -15.69
C ILE A 222 -14.12 12.36 -14.74
N ALA A 223 -13.99 12.88 -13.52
CA ALA A 223 -15.03 12.83 -12.52
C ALA A 223 -16.29 13.60 -12.93
N CYS A 224 -16.12 14.78 -13.57
CA CYS A 224 -17.25 15.59 -14.05
C CYS A 224 -18.06 14.87 -15.13
N LEU A 225 -17.46 14.08 -16.00
CA LEU A 225 -18.17 13.30 -17.01
C LEU A 225 -19.16 12.32 -16.37
N LEU A 226 -18.78 11.66 -15.30
CA LEU A 226 -19.66 10.74 -14.57
C LEU A 226 -20.72 11.50 -13.77
N TYR A 227 -20.34 12.60 -13.12
CA TYR A 227 -21.22 13.39 -12.24
C TYR A 227 -22.25 14.24 -13.00
N THR A 228 -21.90 14.70 -14.19
CA THR A 228 -22.77 15.51 -15.07
C THR A 228 -23.52 14.69 -16.10
N SER A 229 -23.29 13.39 -16.20
CA SER A 229 -24.14 12.49 -16.99
C SER A 229 -25.57 12.59 -16.48
N PRO A 230 -26.57 12.73 -17.38
CA PRO A 230 -27.96 12.87 -16.96
C PRO A 230 -28.33 11.71 -16.05
N SER A 231 -28.72 12.04 -14.82
CA SER A 231 -29.20 11.02 -13.90
C SER A 231 -30.39 10.30 -14.53
N PRO A 232 -30.55 8.98 -14.35
CA PRO A 232 -31.76 8.30 -14.77
C PRO A 232 -33.06 8.91 -14.24
N ARG A 233 -33.00 9.76 -13.22
CA ARG A 233 -34.11 10.58 -12.73
C ARG A 233 -34.45 11.73 -13.67
N ASP A 234 -33.49 12.21 -14.45
CA ASP A 234 -33.64 13.34 -15.37
C ASP A 234 -34.17 12.89 -16.74
N LEU A 235 -33.95 11.58 -17.07
CA LEU A 235 -34.41 10.95 -18.30
C LEU A 235 -35.88 10.47 -18.22
N GLY A 236 -36.51 10.61 -17.09
CA GLY A 236 -37.87 10.14 -16.81
C GLY A 236 -38.95 11.22 -16.75
N LYS A 237 -38.71 12.39 -17.37
CA LYS A 237 -39.70 13.45 -17.54
C LYS A 237 -40.16 13.54 -18.97
#